data_4b28bbd01f28689eb04d5b63c37cda2f
#
_entry.id   4b28bbd01f28689eb04d5b63c37cda2f
#
_cell.length_a   1.000
_cell.length_b   1.000
_cell.length_c   1.000
_cell.angle_alpha   90.00
_cell.angle_beta   90.00
_cell.angle_gamma   90.00
#
_symmetry.space_group_name_H-M   'P 1'
#
loop_
_entity.id
_entity.type
_entity.pdbx_description
1 polymer ?
#
loop_
_entity_poly.entity_id
_entity_poly.type
_entity_poly.pdbx_seq_one_letter_code
_entity_poly.pdbx_strand_id
1 'polypeptide(L)'
;MPFDAQAIFANLAEKEQIKGHHSPEGRAIRTLSRALSGWSSGSLTHHDVVVLCDQAVEDWLKARLKRSPWSIQPVPALVPAAVDNHWITQTDADRLLDLHNSRERAHGPGGTSTQEVETALEFCIDLIDKHW
;
A
#
# COMPACT_ATOMS: atom_id res chain seq x y z
N MET A 1 7.93 2.76 -16.79
CA MET A 1 7.30 1.92 -15.77
C MET A 1 6.87 0.60 -16.41
N PRO A 2 7.02 -0.52 -15.72
CA PRO A 2 6.64 -1.82 -16.26
C PRO A 2 5.13 -2.07 -16.32
N PHE A 3 4.30 -1.14 -15.86
CA PHE A 3 2.84 -1.29 -15.86
C PHE A 3 2.16 -0.08 -16.47
N ASP A 4 0.94 -0.30 -17.00
CA ASP A 4 0.12 0.77 -17.58
C ASP A 4 -0.58 1.55 -16.46
N ALA A 5 -0.04 2.73 -16.14
CA ALA A 5 -0.56 3.56 -15.07
C ALA A 5 -2.02 3.97 -15.29
N GLN A 6 -2.43 4.26 -16.52
CA GLN A 6 -3.82 4.67 -16.80
C GLN A 6 -4.81 3.55 -16.55
N ALA A 7 -4.48 2.31 -16.98
CA ALA A 7 -5.32 1.16 -16.74
C ALA A 7 -5.44 0.88 -15.23
N ILE A 8 -4.34 1.02 -14.50
CA ILE A 8 -4.33 0.81 -13.05
C ILE A 8 -5.16 1.90 -12.35
N PHE A 9 -5.05 3.16 -12.76
CA PHE A 9 -5.88 4.24 -12.20
C PHE A 9 -7.37 3.96 -12.39
N ALA A 10 -7.78 3.54 -13.58
CA ALA A 10 -9.17 3.21 -13.86
C ALA A 10 -9.65 2.06 -12.96
N ASN A 11 -8.84 1.05 -12.80
CA ASN A 11 -9.15 -0.11 -11.94
C ASN A 11 -9.27 0.30 -10.46
N LEU A 12 -8.34 1.11 -9.96
CA LEU A 12 -8.38 1.59 -8.58
C LEU A 12 -9.57 2.50 -8.34
N ALA A 13 -9.91 3.38 -9.29
CA ALA A 13 -11.06 4.25 -9.18
C ALA A 13 -12.37 3.46 -9.10
N GLU A 14 -12.50 2.42 -9.91
CA GLU A 14 -13.66 1.52 -9.86
C GLU A 14 -13.75 0.79 -8.53
N LYS A 15 -12.65 0.27 -8.02
CA LYS A 15 -12.58 -0.39 -6.72
C LYS A 15 -12.96 0.56 -5.58
N GLU A 16 -12.45 1.78 -5.61
CA GLU A 16 -12.80 2.80 -4.61
C GLU A 16 -14.29 3.10 -4.64
N GLN A 17 -14.89 3.22 -5.81
CA GLN A 17 -16.31 3.47 -5.97
C GLN A 17 -17.15 2.31 -5.42
N ILE A 18 -16.76 1.06 -5.70
CA ILE A 18 -17.45 -0.13 -5.19
C ILE A 18 -17.43 -0.18 -3.67
N LYS A 19 -16.28 0.10 -3.06
CA LYS A 19 -16.13 0.09 -1.59
C LYS A 19 -16.70 1.32 -0.91
N GLY A 20 -16.88 2.42 -1.65
CA GLY A 20 -17.32 3.70 -1.12
C GLY A 20 -16.14 4.59 -0.74
N HIS A 21 -16.20 5.85 -1.17
CA HIS A 21 -15.10 6.81 -1.00
C HIS A 21 -14.73 7.06 0.47
N HIS A 22 -15.69 6.91 1.38
CA HIS A 22 -15.48 7.19 2.81
C HIS A 22 -15.25 5.92 3.64
N SER A 23 -15.31 4.73 3.02
CA SER A 23 -15.02 3.50 3.73
C SER A 23 -13.52 3.39 4.04
N PRO A 24 -13.12 2.64 5.08
CA PRO A 24 -11.69 2.42 5.34
C PRO A 24 -10.95 1.82 4.15
N GLU A 25 -11.57 0.85 3.46
CA GLU A 25 -10.98 0.22 2.27
C GLU A 25 -10.88 1.20 1.11
N GLY A 26 -11.92 2.02 0.88
CA GLY A 26 -11.90 3.05 -0.16
C GLY A 26 -10.81 4.08 0.09
N ARG A 27 -10.58 4.46 1.34
CA ARG A 27 -9.49 5.38 1.71
C ARG A 27 -8.11 4.77 1.44
N ALA A 28 -7.94 3.48 1.73
CA ALA A 28 -6.69 2.78 1.43
C ALA A 28 -6.40 2.80 -0.07
N ILE A 29 -7.42 2.51 -0.89
CA ILE A 29 -7.30 2.53 -2.35
C ILE A 29 -6.96 3.93 -2.85
N ARG A 30 -7.60 4.97 -2.30
CA ARG A 30 -7.30 6.36 -2.67
C ARG A 30 -5.87 6.74 -2.34
N THR A 31 -5.36 6.31 -1.19
CA THR A 31 -3.96 6.54 -0.80
C THR A 31 -3.01 5.92 -1.80
N LEU A 32 -3.29 4.69 -2.24
CA LEU A 32 -2.48 4.01 -3.26
C LEU A 32 -2.57 4.72 -4.60
N SER A 33 -3.74 5.20 -5.00
CA SER A 33 -3.92 6.00 -6.23
C SER A 33 -3.07 7.27 -6.18
N ARG A 34 -3.01 7.95 -5.04
CA ARG A 34 -2.17 9.13 -4.84
C ARG A 34 -0.69 8.79 -4.97
N ALA A 35 -0.25 7.66 -4.43
CA ALA A 35 1.13 7.20 -4.57
C ALA A 35 1.48 7.00 -6.05
N LEU A 36 0.63 6.31 -6.79
CA LEU A 36 0.83 6.06 -8.22
C LEU A 36 0.81 7.35 -9.03
N SER A 37 -0.14 8.26 -8.75
CA SER A 37 -0.23 9.55 -9.40
C SER A 37 1.01 10.41 -9.17
N GLY A 38 1.45 10.49 -7.92
CA GLY A 38 2.65 11.25 -7.56
C GLY A 38 3.92 10.69 -8.19
N TRP A 39 4.01 9.37 -8.30
CA TRP A 39 5.11 8.71 -9.00
C TRP A 39 5.10 9.00 -10.49
N SER A 40 3.93 8.83 -11.13
CA SER A 40 3.78 8.99 -12.58
C SER A 40 4.01 10.44 -13.03
N SER A 41 3.59 11.42 -12.24
CA SER A 41 3.76 12.84 -12.55
C SER A 41 5.10 13.42 -12.08
N GLY A 42 5.84 12.68 -11.27
CA GLY A 42 7.08 13.17 -10.67
C GLY A 42 6.87 14.20 -9.56
N SER A 43 5.64 14.33 -9.05
CA SER A 43 5.29 15.32 -8.03
C SER A 43 5.63 14.90 -6.60
N LEU A 44 5.90 13.63 -6.38
CA LEU A 44 6.29 13.09 -5.06
C LEU A 44 7.72 12.57 -5.11
N THR A 45 8.42 12.67 -3.98
CA THR A 45 9.73 12.04 -3.82
C THR A 45 9.57 10.52 -3.75
N HIS A 46 10.65 9.79 -4.02
CA HIS A 46 10.67 8.33 -3.87
C HIS A 46 10.24 7.89 -2.47
N HIS A 47 10.77 8.57 -1.46
CA HIS A 47 10.41 8.29 -0.06
C HIS A 47 8.91 8.48 0.17
N ASP A 48 8.33 9.58 -0.31
CA ASP A 48 6.91 9.87 -0.12
C ASP A 48 6.02 8.79 -0.76
N VAL A 49 6.41 8.28 -1.92
CA VAL A 49 5.67 7.20 -2.59
C VAL A 49 5.68 5.93 -1.73
N VAL A 50 6.84 5.56 -1.20
CA VAL A 50 6.96 4.38 -0.31
C VAL A 50 6.14 4.56 0.96
N VAL A 51 6.16 5.76 1.56
CA VAL A 51 5.35 6.07 2.75
C VAL A 51 3.86 5.90 2.46
N LEU A 52 3.38 6.39 1.31
CA LEU A 52 1.97 6.24 0.93
C LEU A 52 1.61 4.79 0.67
N CYS A 53 2.49 4.01 0.06
CA CYS A 53 2.27 2.57 -0.13
C CYS A 53 2.13 1.84 1.22
N ASP A 54 3.02 2.11 2.15
CA ASP A 54 2.97 1.52 3.49
C ASP A 54 1.68 1.94 4.23
N GLN A 55 1.29 3.20 4.13
CA GLN A 55 0.06 3.71 4.71
C GLN A 55 -1.18 3.05 4.10
N ALA A 56 -1.19 2.86 2.79
CA ALA A 56 -2.31 2.22 2.10
C ALA A 56 -2.52 0.78 2.59
N VAL A 57 -1.44 -0.01 2.71
CA VAL A 57 -1.57 -1.38 3.20
C VAL A 57 -1.92 -1.44 4.68
N GLU A 58 -1.43 -0.51 5.49
CA GLU A 58 -1.83 -0.40 6.89
C GLU A 58 -3.35 -0.18 7.01
N ASP A 59 -3.88 0.78 6.27
CA ASP A 59 -5.31 1.08 6.28
C ASP A 59 -6.14 -0.09 5.76
N TRP A 60 -5.65 -0.76 4.71
CA TRP A 60 -6.30 -1.94 4.14
C TRP A 60 -6.38 -3.08 5.17
N LEU A 61 -5.28 -3.37 5.86
CA LEU A 61 -5.25 -4.42 6.87
C LEU A 61 -6.14 -4.09 8.06
N LYS A 62 -6.13 -2.84 8.53
CA LYS A 62 -7.04 -2.41 9.60
C LYS A 62 -8.50 -2.61 9.21
N ALA A 63 -8.86 -2.28 7.97
CA ALA A 63 -10.21 -2.48 7.47
C ALA A 63 -10.58 -3.97 7.45
N ARG A 64 -9.69 -4.82 6.96
CA ARG A 64 -9.93 -6.27 6.88
C ARG A 64 -10.02 -6.91 8.26
N LEU A 65 -9.23 -6.44 9.22
CA LEU A 65 -9.23 -6.92 10.59
C LEU A 65 -10.30 -6.23 11.47
N LYS A 66 -11.07 -5.32 10.88
CA LYS A 66 -12.10 -4.54 11.58
C LYS A 66 -11.53 -3.75 12.75
N ARG A 67 -10.29 -3.26 12.59
CA ARG A 67 -9.64 -2.36 13.54
C ARG A 67 -10.02 -0.92 13.25
N SER A 68 -10.03 -0.09 14.30
CA SER A 68 -10.28 1.34 14.12
C SER A 68 -9.20 1.98 13.22
N PRO A 69 -9.58 2.83 12.24
CA PRO A 69 -8.59 3.57 11.44
C PRO A 69 -7.69 4.47 12.29
N TRP A 70 -8.17 4.84 13.47
CA TRP A 70 -7.45 5.72 14.41
C TRP A 70 -6.53 4.96 15.36
N SER A 71 -6.55 3.62 15.34
CA SER A 71 -5.67 2.83 16.20
C SER A 71 -4.22 2.99 15.75
N ILE A 72 -3.32 3.08 16.74
CA ILE A 72 -1.88 3.20 16.48
C ILE A 72 -1.32 1.79 16.35
N GLN A 73 -1.45 1.22 15.15
CA GLN A 73 -0.96 -0.12 14.84
C GLN A 73 -0.25 -0.10 13.50
N PRO A 74 1.08 -0.02 13.50
CA PRO A 74 1.85 -0.07 12.25
C PRO A 74 1.76 -1.46 11.60
N VAL A 75 2.16 -1.55 10.35
CA VAL A 75 2.09 -2.80 9.58
C VAL A 75 2.63 -4.00 10.34
N PRO A 76 3.82 -3.96 10.98
CA PRO A 76 4.32 -5.14 11.69
C PRO A 76 3.39 -5.63 12.81
N ALA A 77 2.63 -4.74 13.42
CA ALA A 77 1.68 -5.11 14.48
C ALA A 77 0.42 -5.79 13.94
N LEU A 78 0.08 -5.54 12.68
CA LEU A 78 -1.13 -6.07 12.03
C LEU A 78 -0.90 -7.40 11.33
N VAL A 79 0.33 -7.67 10.90
CA VAL A 79 0.68 -8.82 10.08
C VAL A 79 0.32 -10.17 10.71
N PRO A 80 0.65 -10.45 11.99
CA PRO A 80 0.31 -11.77 12.57
C PRO A 80 -1.19 -12.06 12.53
N ALA A 81 -2.03 -11.10 12.88
CA ALA A 81 -3.47 -11.27 12.86
C ALA A 81 -3.99 -11.45 11.43
N ALA A 82 -3.42 -10.75 10.46
CA ALA A 82 -3.81 -10.87 9.06
C ALA A 82 -3.47 -12.25 8.49
N VAL A 83 -2.33 -12.82 8.86
CA VAL A 83 -1.94 -14.19 8.48
C VAL A 83 -2.88 -15.19 9.13
N ASP A 84 -3.12 -15.06 10.45
CA ASP A 84 -3.98 -15.96 11.20
C ASP A 84 -5.42 -15.97 10.68
N ASN A 85 -5.91 -14.83 10.20
CA ASN A 85 -7.25 -14.71 9.63
C ASN A 85 -7.30 -15.00 8.12
N HIS A 86 -6.20 -15.46 7.54
CA HIS A 86 -6.09 -15.79 6.11
C HIS A 86 -6.35 -14.63 5.14
N TRP A 87 -6.19 -13.38 5.60
CA TRP A 87 -6.28 -12.21 4.73
C TRP A 87 -5.06 -12.05 3.84
N ILE A 88 -3.91 -12.54 4.30
CA ILE A 88 -2.66 -12.54 3.56
C ILE A 88 -1.94 -13.86 3.77
N THR A 89 -1.02 -14.19 2.86
CA THR A 89 -0.14 -15.36 3.00
C THR A 89 1.11 -14.96 3.78
N GLN A 90 1.90 -15.96 4.20
CA GLN A 90 3.19 -15.70 4.84
C GLN A 90 4.15 -14.99 3.88
N THR A 91 4.11 -15.32 2.59
CA THR A 91 4.89 -14.61 1.58
C THR A 91 4.52 -13.14 1.50
N ASP A 92 3.22 -12.83 1.52
CA ASP A 92 2.73 -11.45 1.56
C ASP A 92 3.20 -10.75 2.83
N ALA A 93 3.16 -11.44 3.97
CA ALA A 93 3.61 -10.89 5.24
C ALA A 93 5.08 -10.48 5.19
N ASP A 94 5.94 -11.34 4.63
CA ASP A 94 7.36 -11.05 4.49
C ASP A 94 7.59 -9.82 3.61
N ARG A 95 6.84 -9.68 2.52
CA ARG A 95 6.91 -8.52 1.63
C ARG A 95 6.41 -7.24 2.30
N LEU A 96 5.36 -7.34 3.10
CA LEU A 96 4.85 -6.18 3.86
C LEU A 96 5.88 -5.67 4.86
N LEU A 97 6.58 -6.59 5.53
CA LEU A 97 7.65 -6.23 6.45
C LEU A 97 8.82 -5.57 5.72
N ASP A 98 9.18 -6.08 4.54
CA ASP A 98 10.22 -5.48 3.70
C ASP A 98 9.83 -4.06 3.26
N LEU A 99 8.57 -3.86 2.87
CA LEU A 99 8.05 -2.54 2.50
C LEU A 99 8.14 -1.57 3.68
N HIS A 100 7.69 -1.99 4.85
CA HIS A 100 7.75 -1.16 6.06
C HIS A 100 9.20 -0.80 6.41
N ASN A 101 10.11 -1.76 6.30
CA ASN A 101 11.54 -1.52 6.53
C ASN A 101 12.12 -0.55 5.49
N SER A 102 11.69 -0.62 4.24
CA SER A 102 12.09 0.34 3.21
C SER A 102 11.68 1.77 3.58
N ARG A 103 10.47 1.93 4.12
CA ARG A 103 10.00 3.23 4.63
C ARG A 103 10.92 3.77 5.72
N GLU A 104 11.29 2.91 6.69
CA GLU A 104 12.18 3.30 7.79
C GLU A 104 13.58 3.66 7.30
N ARG A 105 14.13 2.87 6.35
CA ARG A 105 15.46 3.12 5.79
C ARG A 105 15.55 4.36 4.92
N ALA A 106 14.43 4.84 4.40
CA ALA A 106 14.41 5.99 3.49
C ALA A 106 14.90 7.29 4.14
N HIS A 107 15.01 7.31 5.46
CA HIS A 107 15.60 8.42 6.20
C HIS A 107 17.14 8.33 6.31
N GLY A 108 17.73 7.24 5.86
CA GLY A 108 19.16 7.01 5.93
C GLY A 108 19.93 7.47 4.69
N PRO A 109 21.27 7.37 4.72
CA PRO A 109 22.10 7.67 3.55
C PRO A 109 21.72 6.79 2.36
N GLY A 110 21.71 7.39 1.16
CA GLY A 110 21.37 6.67 -0.07
C GLY A 110 19.90 6.75 -0.47
N GLY A 111 19.00 7.05 0.47
CA GLY A 111 17.58 7.25 0.18
C GLY A 111 16.87 6.02 -0.42
N THR A 112 15.79 6.28 -1.13
CA THR A 112 14.98 5.25 -1.77
C THR A 112 15.26 5.21 -3.28
N SER A 113 15.55 4.03 -3.80
CA SER A 113 15.83 3.85 -5.22
C SER A 113 14.54 3.78 -6.05
N THR A 114 14.66 4.01 -7.36
CA THR A 114 13.56 3.83 -8.31
C THR A 114 13.02 2.41 -8.26
N GLN A 115 13.91 1.42 -8.15
CA GLN A 115 13.54 0.01 -8.06
C GLN A 115 12.69 -0.27 -6.81
N GLU A 116 13.04 0.31 -5.69
CA GLU A 116 12.27 0.14 -4.44
C GLU A 116 10.87 0.73 -4.58
N VAL A 117 10.73 1.89 -5.23
CA VAL A 117 9.43 2.52 -5.46
C VAL A 117 8.55 1.65 -6.36
N GLU A 118 9.09 1.18 -7.48
CA GLU A 118 8.33 0.35 -8.43
C GLU A 118 7.91 -0.97 -7.78
N THR A 119 8.80 -1.60 -7.03
CA THR A 119 8.50 -2.83 -6.29
C THR A 119 7.39 -2.60 -5.27
N ALA A 120 7.44 -1.49 -4.54
CA ALA A 120 6.41 -1.15 -3.55
C ALA A 120 5.04 -0.95 -4.21
N LEU A 121 4.98 -0.18 -5.30
CA LEU A 121 3.73 0.06 -6.02
C LEU A 121 3.15 -1.22 -6.59
N GLU A 122 3.95 -2.03 -7.29
CA GLU A 122 3.50 -3.29 -7.86
C GLU A 122 2.96 -4.23 -6.80
N PHE A 123 3.68 -4.37 -5.70
CA PHE A 123 3.28 -5.24 -4.61
C PHE A 123 1.95 -4.81 -3.99
N CYS A 124 1.78 -3.52 -3.70
CA CYS A 124 0.55 -3.00 -3.09
C CYS A 124 -0.66 -3.17 -4.02
N ILE A 125 -0.48 -2.90 -5.31
CA ILE A 125 -1.53 -3.07 -6.31
C ILE A 125 -1.94 -4.54 -6.40
N ASP A 126 -0.97 -5.44 -6.50
CA ASP A 126 -1.21 -6.88 -6.59
C ASP A 126 -1.88 -7.41 -5.32
N LEU A 127 -1.48 -6.94 -4.16
CA LEU A 127 -2.05 -7.35 -2.89
C LEU A 127 -3.54 -7.02 -2.82
N ILE A 128 -3.91 -5.81 -3.19
CA ILE A 128 -5.31 -5.38 -3.20
C ILE A 128 -6.12 -6.16 -4.24
N ASP A 129 -5.57 -6.38 -5.43
CA ASP A 129 -6.24 -7.17 -6.47
C ASP A 129 -6.45 -8.62 -6.01
N LYS A 130 -5.45 -9.22 -5.42
CA LYS A 130 -5.45 -10.62 -5.01
C LYS A 130 -6.42 -10.89 -3.84
N HIS A 131 -6.55 -9.94 -2.94
CA HIS A 131 -7.36 -10.09 -1.73
C HIS A 131 -8.61 -9.21 -1.74
N TRP A 132 -9.04 -8.81 -2.94
CA TRP A 132 -10.24 -7.99 -3.14
C TRP A 132 -11.51 -8.68 -2.63
#